data_74ad83b1ac7b54d2e1977724f128d108
#
_entry.id   74ad83b1ac7b54d2e1977724f128d108
#
_cell.length_a   1.000
_cell.length_b   1.000
_cell.length_c   1.000
_cell.angle_alpha   90.00
_cell.angle_beta   90.00
_cell.angle_gamma   90.00
#
_symmetry.space_group_name_H-M   'P 1'
#
loop_
_entity.id
_entity.type
_entity.pdbx_description
1 polymer ?
#
loop_
_entity_poly.entity_id
_entity_poly.type
_entity_poly.pdbx_seq_one_letter_code
_entity_poly.pdbx_strand_id
1 'polypeptide(L)'
;VMETKFEKLEKLISELNISESELAKWFNNRGKDKTGLIPTELPLVYRRGNELTVENGLNLSRKSELWGIQLLSGVMVALTCGSGNNVSETTWGKVKKFAEKMTFNGKPGVLPSKDVLKKHWGNKEEAKFAATVEVLEENEIEADGYRGCIWCSEVYYPDYAYYFSLKNGINDWNLKTDTGDDDRVALAFS
;
A
#
# COMPACT_ATOMS: atom_id res chain seq x y z
N VAL A 1 26.79 -37.61 -5.23
CA VAL A 1 26.86 -36.16 -5.07
C VAL A 1 25.54 -35.61 -5.54
N MET A 2 24.78 -34.92 -4.69
CA MET A 2 23.51 -34.31 -5.06
C MET A 2 23.80 -33.04 -5.85
N GLU A 3 23.34 -32.99 -7.10
CA GLU A 3 23.45 -31.85 -7.98
C GLU A 3 22.67 -30.67 -7.37
N THR A 4 23.29 -29.52 -7.23
CA THR A 4 22.66 -28.33 -6.68
C THR A 4 21.59 -27.76 -7.64
N LYS A 5 20.65 -26.98 -7.13
CA LYS A 5 19.65 -26.31 -7.98
C LYS A 5 20.30 -25.37 -9.01
N PHE A 6 21.49 -24.87 -8.71
CA PHE A 6 22.24 -23.96 -9.57
C PHE A 6 22.87 -24.74 -10.74
N GLU A 7 23.50 -25.88 -10.48
CA GLU A 7 24.08 -26.76 -11.53
C GLU A 7 22.99 -27.26 -12.50
N LYS A 8 21.79 -27.57 -11.99
CA LYS A 8 20.64 -27.94 -12.85
C LYS A 8 20.18 -26.78 -13.73
N LEU A 9 20.19 -25.55 -13.21
CA LEU A 9 19.80 -24.36 -13.97
C LEU A 9 20.83 -24.07 -15.09
N GLU A 10 22.13 -24.09 -14.78
CA GLU A 10 23.21 -23.90 -15.77
C GLU A 10 23.17 -24.95 -16.88
N LYS A 11 22.90 -26.18 -16.53
CA LYS A 11 22.74 -27.28 -17.50
C LYS A 11 21.56 -27.06 -18.43
N LEU A 12 20.39 -26.66 -17.87
CA LEU A 12 19.17 -26.33 -18.64
C LEU A 12 19.41 -25.16 -19.61
N ILE A 13 20.08 -24.09 -19.14
CA ILE A 13 20.43 -22.93 -19.97
C ILE A 13 21.32 -23.34 -21.14
N SER A 14 22.32 -24.19 -20.88
CA SER A 14 23.21 -24.71 -21.90
C SER A 14 22.49 -25.61 -22.89
N GLU A 15 21.62 -26.51 -22.42
CA GLU A 15 20.84 -27.44 -23.28
C GLU A 15 19.83 -26.68 -24.17
N LEU A 16 19.27 -25.58 -23.68
CA LEU A 16 18.31 -24.76 -24.43
C LEU A 16 18.99 -23.73 -25.34
N ASN A 17 20.31 -23.62 -25.30
CA ASN A 17 21.12 -22.68 -26.08
C ASN A 17 20.65 -21.23 -25.95
N ILE A 18 20.24 -20.86 -24.72
CA ILE A 18 19.75 -19.53 -24.38
C ILE A 18 20.93 -18.60 -24.16
N SER A 19 21.01 -17.50 -24.90
CA SER A 19 22.05 -16.49 -24.72
C SER A 19 21.85 -15.70 -23.40
N GLU A 20 22.95 -15.17 -22.84
CA GLU A 20 22.90 -14.32 -21.64
C GLU A 20 21.95 -13.12 -21.82
N SER A 21 21.91 -12.56 -23.06
CA SER A 21 21.01 -11.44 -23.37
C SER A 21 19.52 -11.83 -23.36
N GLU A 22 19.19 -13.05 -23.80
CA GLU A 22 17.82 -13.59 -23.73
C GLU A 22 17.44 -13.93 -22.30
N LEU A 23 18.36 -14.49 -21.54
CA LEU A 23 18.17 -14.78 -20.13
C LEU A 23 17.92 -13.48 -19.34
N ALA A 24 18.73 -12.46 -19.56
CA ALA A 24 18.56 -11.15 -18.94
C ALA A 24 17.21 -10.50 -19.30
N LYS A 25 16.80 -10.59 -20.59
CA LYS A 25 15.46 -10.13 -21.03
C LYS A 25 14.35 -10.91 -20.34
N TRP A 26 14.52 -12.22 -20.20
CA TRP A 26 13.52 -13.07 -19.54
C TRP A 26 13.40 -12.73 -18.05
N PHE A 27 14.53 -12.55 -17.34
CA PHE A 27 14.53 -12.13 -15.93
C PHE A 27 13.94 -10.73 -15.75
N ASN A 28 14.30 -9.77 -16.61
CA ASN A 28 13.78 -8.41 -16.56
C ASN A 28 12.26 -8.31 -16.88
N ASN A 29 11.72 -9.30 -17.60
CA ASN A 29 10.30 -9.38 -17.93
C ASN A 29 9.54 -10.39 -17.06
N ARG A 30 10.23 -11.13 -16.21
CA ARG A 30 9.61 -12.12 -15.32
C ARG A 30 8.74 -11.40 -14.28
N GLY A 31 7.49 -11.77 -14.23
CA GLY A 31 6.54 -11.17 -13.31
C GLY A 31 5.80 -9.95 -13.82
N LYS A 32 6.13 -9.42 -15.02
CA LYS A 32 5.34 -8.37 -15.65
C LYS A 32 4.16 -8.98 -16.39
N ASP A 33 2.99 -8.42 -16.19
CA ASP A 33 1.83 -8.76 -16.99
C ASP A 33 1.92 -8.13 -18.39
N LYS A 34 0.87 -8.32 -19.23
CA LYS A 34 0.80 -7.76 -20.58
C LYS A 34 0.80 -6.22 -20.60
N THR A 35 0.54 -5.58 -19.47
CA THR A 35 0.56 -4.11 -19.33
C THR A 35 1.94 -3.57 -18.94
N GLY A 36 2.91 -4.46 -18.65
CA GLY A 36 4.26 -4.11 -18.17
C GLY A 36 4.30 -3.79 -16.67
N LEU A 37 3.23 -4.07 -15.94
CA LEU A 37 3.15 -3.94 -14.49
C LEU A 37 3.71 -5.19 -13.80
N ILE A 38 4.28 -5.02 -12.60
CA ILE A 38 4.60 -6.12 -11.71
C ILE A 38 3.33 -6.43 -10.91
N PRO A 39 2.79 -7.66 -10.97
CA PRO A 39 1.55 -8.01 -10.27
C PRO A 39 1.66 -7.83 -8.76
N THR A 40 0.59 -7.31 -8.15
CA THR A 40 0.41 -7.23 -6.70
C THR A 40 -0.96 -7.80 -6.31
N GLU A 41 -1.09 -8.28 -5.07
CA GLU A 41 -2.37 -8.85 -4.58
C GLU A 41 -3.45 -7.79 -4.35
N LEU A 42 -3.04 -6.55 -4.07
CA LEU A 42 -3.91 -5.38 -3.96
C LEU A 42 -3.49 -4.30 -4.96
N PRO A 43 -4.44 -3.51 -5.46
CA PRO A 43 -4.12 -2.39 -6.34
C PRO A 43 -3.25 -1.35 -5.65
N LEU A 44 -2.39 -0.70 -6.41
CA LEU A 44 -1.52 0.38 -5.95
C LEU A 44 -2.09 1.75 -6.29
N VAL A 45 -1.88 2.69 -5.38
CA VAL A 45 -2.38 4.06 -5.48
C VAL A 45 -1.22 5.00 -5.82
N TYR A 46 -1.39 5.75 -6.89
CA TYR A 46 -0.44 6.75 -7.37
C TYR A 46 -1.02 8.14 -7.18
N ARG A 47 -0.17 9.08 -6.76
CA ARG A 47 -0.57 10.45 -6.47
C ARG A 47 0.15 11.44 -7.36
N ARG A 48 -0.63 12.32 -8.00
CA ARG A 48 -0.11 13.49 -8.73
C ARG A 48 -0.82 14.75 -8.23
N GLY A 49 -0.10 15.55 -7.45
CA GLY A 49 -0.71 16.69 -6.76
C GLY A 49 -1.78 16.24 -5.76
N ASN A 50 -3.02 16.63 -6.00
CA ASN A 50 -4.17 16.21 -5.16
C ASN A 50 -4.98 15.07 -5.79
N GLU A 51 -4.62 14.61 -6.97
CA GLU A 51 -5.34 13.54 -7.67
C GLU A 51 -4.70 12.18 -7.37
N LEU A 52 -5.54 11.18 -7.09
CA LEU A 52 -5.18 9.79 -6.95
C LEU A 52 -5.65 8.98 -8.15
N THR A 53 -4.81 8.02 -8.53
CA THR A 53 -5.13 7.01 -9.55
C THR A 53 -4.79 5.63 -9.02
N VAL A 54 -5.42 4.59 -9.54
CA VAL A 54 -5.23 3.21 -9.09
C VAL A 54 -4.79 2.34 -10.26
N GLU A 55 -3.77 1.50 -10.04
CA GLU A 55 -3.29 0.51 -11.00
C GLU A 55 -3.24 -0.88 -10.35
N ASN A 56 -3.55 -1.92 -11.13
CA ASN A 56 -3.54 -3.33 -10.67
C ASN A 56 -2.14 -3.93 -10.76
N GLY A 57 -1.16 -3.29 -10.13
CA GLY A 57 0.22 -3.72 -10.13
C GLY A 57 1.20 -2.56 -10.00
N LEU A 58 2.47 -2.90 -9.75
CA LEU A 58 3.54 -1.94 -9.57
C LEU A 58 4.06 -1.43 -10.92
N ASN A 59 3.91 -0.15 -11.16
CA ASN A 59 4.45 0.57 -12.31
C ASN A 59 5.77 1.25 -11.93
N LEU A 60 6.89 0.65 -12.29
CA LEU A 60 8.21 1.20 -11.97
C LEU A 60 8.48 2.56 -12.62
N SER A 61 7.84 2.87 -13.74
CA SER A 61 7.98 4.20 -14.37
C SER A 61 7.30 5.33 -13.58
N ARG A 62 6.41 4.97 -12.65
CA ARG A 62 5.68 5.87 -11.76
C ARG A 62 6.07 5.71 -10.28
N LYS A 63 7.23 5.09 -9.99
CA LYS A 63 7.71 4.83 -8.62
C LYS A 63 7.67 6.09 -7.74
N SER A 64 8.02 7.25 -8.28
CA SER A 64 8.01 8.53 -7.55
C SER A 64 6.60 9.09 -7.25
N GLU A 65 5.57 8.58 -7.92
CA GLU A 65 4.17 8.95 -7.69
C GLU A 65 3.47 7.97 -6.75
N LEU A 66 4.08 6.83 -6.44
CA LEU A 66 3.48 5.78 -5.62
C LEU A 66 3.23 6.30 -4.21
N TRP A 67 1.97 6.24 -3.78
CA TRP A 67 1.51 6.80 -2.52
C TRP A 67 0.99 5.76 -1.55
N GLY A 68 0.29 4.73 -2.03
CA GLY A 68 -0.40 3.82 -1.14
C GLY A 68 -0.89 2.53 -1.79
N ILE A 69 -1.67 1.80 -1.02
CA ILE A 69 -2.32 0.54 -1.39
C ILE A 69 -3.83 0.73 -1.26
N GLN A 70 -4.61 0.27 -2.24
CA GLN A 70 -6.06 0.23 -2.13
C GLN A 70 -6.50 -1.11 -1.54
N LEU A 71 -7.20 -1.05 -0.41
CA LEU A 71 -7.80 -2.21 0.24
C LEU A 71 -9.03 -2.71 -0.54
N LEU A 72 -9.46 -3.94 -0.26
CA LEU A 72 -10.68 -4.52 -0.85
C LEU A 72 -11.95 -3.73 -0.51
N SER A 73 -11.93 -3.02 0.61
CA SER A 73 -12.97 -2.07 1.00
C SER A 73 -13.05 -0.82 0.13
N GLY A 74 -12.07 -0.60 -0.75
CA GLY A 74 -11.89 0.65 -1.50
C GLY A 74 -11.14 1.74 -0.74
N VAL A 75 -10.84 1.54 0.54
CA VAL A 75 -10.01 2.46 1.33
C VAL A 75 -8.59 2.46 0.80
N MET A 76 -8.01 3.63 0.60
CA MET A 76 -6.64 3.82 0.16
C MET A 76 -5.76 4.17 1.36
N VAL A 77 -4.74 3.38 1.62
CA VAL A 77 -3.83 3.53 2.78
C VAL A 77 -2.45 3.93 2.28
N ALA A 78 -1.88 5.00 2.86
CA ALA A 78 -0.52 5.42 2.54
C ALA A 78 0.52 4.34 2.88
N LEU A 79 1.64 4.29 2.14
CA LEU A 79 2.69 3.28 2.34
C LEU A 79 3.44 3.44 3.64
N THR A 80 3.68 4.67 4.07
CA THR A 80 4.51 4.99 5.23
C THR A 80 3.70 5.66 6.34
N CYS A 81 4.20 5.57 7.56
CA CYS A 81 3.65 6.24 8.74
C CYS A 81 4.19 7.67 8.88
N GLY A 82 3.57 8.45 9.74
CA GLY A 82 4.04 9.77 10.17
C GLY A 82 4.14 10.79 9.04
N SER A 83 5.13 11.65 9.13
CA SER A 83 5.36 12.76 8.19
C SER A 83 5.76 12.32 6.78
N GLY A 84 6.19 11.08 6.58
CA GLY A 84 6.48 10.50 5.27
C GLY A 84 5.29 10.51 4.30
N ASN A 85 4.07 10.70 4.81
CA ASN A 85 2.85 10.79 4.03
C ASN A 85 2.57 12.16 3.40
N ASN A 86 3.50 13.09 3.45
CA ASN A 86 3.29 14.51 3.07
C ASN A 86 2.21 15.23 3.93
N VAL A 87 1.90 14.71 5.10
CA VAL A 87 1.12 15.37 6.14
C VAL A 87 2.11 15.72 7.25
N SER A 88 2.35 17.00 7.48
CA SER A 88 3.36 17.48 8.44
C SER A 88 3.11 17.05 9.89
N GLU A 89 1.88 16.69 10.19
CA GLU A 89 1.42 16.12 11.45
C GLU A 89 0.21 15.23 11.18
N THR A 90 0.15 14.09 11.84
CA THR A 90 -0.91 13.10 11.66
C THR A 90 -2.07 13.23 12.65
N THR A 91 -2.27 14.43 13.24
CA THR A 91 -3.47 14.69 14.05
C THR A 91 -4.75 14.47 13.25
N TRP A 92 -5.80 14.02 13.91
CA TRP A 92 -7.11 13.75 13.27
C TRP A 92 -7.60 14.90 12.37
N GLY A 93 -7.52 16.14 12.87
CA GLY A 93 -7.95 17.31 12.12
C GLY A 93 -7.12 17.61 10.86
N LYS A 94 -5.81 17.35 10.89
CA LYS A 94 -4.92 17.56 9.74
C LYS A 94 -5.10 16.46 8.71
N VAL A 95 -5.21 15.21 9.15
CA VAL A 95 -5.49 14.09 8.24
C VAL A 95 -6.85 14.25 7.57
N LYS A 96 -7.88 14.72 8.30
CA LYS A 96 -9.19 15.05 7.73
C LYS A 96 -9.10 16.13 6.66
N LYS A 97 -8.41 17.25 6.94
CA LYS A 97 -8.22 18.34 5.96
C LYS A 97 -7.39 17.87 4.75
N PHE A 98 -6.44 16.97 4.95
CA PHE A 98 -5.71 16.37 3.85
C PHE A 98 -6.64 15.51 2.98
N ALA A 99 -7.48 14.66 3.60
CA ALA A 99 -8.46 13.85 2.89
C ALA A 99 -9.38 14.69 1.99
N GLU A 100 -9.94 15.78 2.54
CA GLU A 100 -10.85 16.68 1.81
C GLU A 100 -10.21 17.35 0.58
N LYS A 101 -8.88 17.47 0.54
CA LYS A 101 -8.13 18.02 -0.61
C LYS A 101 -7.82 16.98 -1.68
N MET A 102 -7.76 15.71 -1.31
CA MET A 102 -7.45 14.64 -2.23
C MET A 102 -8.67 14.26 -3.05
N THR A 103 -8.47 13.95 -4.33
CA THR A 103 -9.55 13.55 -5.23
C THR A 103 -9.24 12.21 -5.89
N PHE A 104 -10.28 11.41 -6.09
CA PHE A 104 -10.24 10.19 -6.88
C PHE A 104 -11.50 10.13 -7.76
N ASN A 105 -11.31 10.06 -9.07
CA ASN A 105 -12.40 10.13 -10.05
C ASN A 105 -13.29 11.38 -9.87
N GLY A 106 -12.68 12.52 -9.53
CA GLY A 106 -13.36 13.80 -9.31
C GLY A 106 -14.11 13.93 -7.97
N LYS A 107 -14.07 12.91 -7.10
CA LYS A 107 -14.71 12.95 -5.79
C LYS A 107 -13.70 13.30 -4.70
N PRO A 108 -14.05 14.14 -3.73
CA PRO A 108 -13.18 14.43 -2.60
C PRO A 108 -13.06 13.22 -1.66
N GLY A 109 -11.90 13.09 -1.04
CA GLY A 109 -11.67 12.08 -0.03
C GLY A 109 -12.27 12.44 1.33
N VAL A 110 -12.54 11.42 2.12
CA VAL A 110 -12.96 11.49 3.52
C VAL A 110 -12.16 10.48 4.34
N LEU A 111 -12.17 10.62 5.67
CA LEU A 111 -11.65 9.58 6.54
C LEU A 111 -12.54 8.33 6.43
N PRO A 112 -11.95 7.12 6.43
CA PRO A 112 -12.72 5.88 6.41
C PRO A 112 -13.52 5.70 7.71
N SER A 113 -14.65 4.99 7.63
CA SER A 113 -15.37 4.59 8.85
C SER A 113 -14.70 3.36 9.48
N LYS A 114 -14.73 3.29 10.81
CA LYS A 114 -14.23 2.14 11.56
C LYS A 114 -14.88 0.82 11.16
N ASP A 115 -16.17 0.87 10.81
CA ASP A 115 -16.93 -0.32 10.44
C ASP A 115 -16.52 -0.87 9.06
N VAL A 116 -16.20 0.02 8.11
CA VAL A 116 -15.66 -0.37 6.80
C VAL A 116 -14.30 -1.05 6.97
N LEU A 117 -13.41 -0.49 7.76
CA LEU A 117 -12.09 -1.07 8.03
C LEU A 117 -12.22 -2.42 8.74
N LYS A 118 -13.00 -2.49 9.83
CA LYS A 118 -13.19 -3.72 10.60
C LYS A 118 -13.83 -4.85 9.81
N LYS A 119 -14.81 -4.52 8.96
CA LYS A 119 -15.53 -5.52 8.15
C LYS A 119 -14.65 -6.26 7.17
N HIS A 120 -13.68 -5.58 6.59
CA HIS A 120 -12.84 -6.11 5.52
C HIS A 120 -11.45 -6.56 5.99
N TRP A 121 -10.96 -5.99 7.11
CA TRP A 121 -9.69 -6.37 7.70
C TRP A 121 -9.80 -7.72 8.40
N GLY A 122 -8.80 -8.54 8.22
CA GLY A 122 -8.76 -9.91 8.71
C GLY A 122 -8.95 -10.92 7.59
N ASN A 123 -8.58 -12.16 7.85
CA ASN A 123 -8.69 -13.33 6.97
C ASN A 123 -7.96 -13.20 5.62
N LYS A 124 -8.47 -12.41 4.68
CA LYS A 124 -7.91 -12.35 3.33
C LYS A 124 -7.24 -11.01 3.01
N GLU A 125 -7.72 -9.92 3.55
CA GLU A 125 -7.20 -8.59 3.24
C GLU A 125 -5.83 -8.38 3.86
N GLU A 126 -5.66 -8.81 5.11
CA GLU A 126 -4.38 -8.76 5.81
C GLU A 126 -3.28 -9.52 5.05
N ALA A 127 -3.55 -10.77 4.64
CA ALA A 127 -2.60 -11.57 3.88
C ALA A 127 -2.24 -10.93 2.51
N LYS A 128 -3.23 -10.36 1.82
CA LYS A 128 -3.02 -9.67 0.54
C LYS A 128 -2.22 -8.37 0.71
N PHE A 129 -2.48 -7.65 1.79
CA PHE A 129 -1.72 -6.45 2.13
C PHE A 129 -0.24 -6.80 2.37
N ALA A 130 0.05 -7.85 3.16
CA ALA A 130 1.41 -8.33 3.38
C ALA A 130 2.11 -8.73 2.09
N ALA A 131 1.48 -9.55 1.27
CA ALA A 131 2.04 -9.98 -0.01
C ALA A 131 2.29 -8.80 -0.97
N THR A 132 1.44 -7.76 -0.93
CA THR A 132 1.66 -6.54 -1.71
C THR A 132 2.87 -5.77 -1.18
N VAL A 133 3.01 -5.63 0.14
CA VAL A 133 4.19 -4.98 0.76
C VAL A 133 5.47 -5.71 0.41
N GLU A 134 5.48 -7.04 0.45
CA GLU A 134 6.64 -7.86 0.07
C GLU A 134 7.10 -7.57 -1.38
N VAL A 135 6.17 -7.47 -2.33
CA VAL A 135 6.50 -7.08 -3.71
C VAL A 135 7.10 -5.66 -3.78
N LEU A 136 6.61 -4.72 -2.96
CA LEU A 136 7.17 -3.37 -2.92
C LEU A 136 8.60 -3.36 -2.37
N GLU A 137 8.85 -4.06 -1.27
CA GLU A 137 10.17 -4.19 -0.65
C GLU A 137 11.18 -4.88 -1.58
N GLU A 138 10.78 -5.93 -2.29
CA GLU A 138 11.61 -6.59 -3.32
C GLU A 138 12.01 -5.65 -4.46
N ASN A 139 11.25 -4.57 -4.68
CA ASN A 139 11.54 -3.55 -5.68
C ASN A 139 12.11 -2.25 -5.08
N GLU A 140 12.69 -2.33 -3.87
CA GLU A 140 13.34 -1.22 -3.16
C GLU A 140 12.39 -0.04 -2.93
N ILE A 141 11.14 -0.33 -2.57
CA ILE A 141 10.13 0.65 -2.20
C ILE A 141 9.83 0.48 -0.72
N GLU A 142 10.07 1.53 0.05
CA GLU A 142 9.80 1.55 1.48
C GLU A 142 8.30 1.50 1.75
N ALA A 143 7.88 0.55 2.58
CA ALA A 143 6.52 0.42 3.07
C ALA A 143 6.55 -0.07 4.51
N ASP A 144 5.82 0.59 5.40
CA ASP A 144 5.83 0.27 6.85
C ASP A 144 5.04 -1.00 7.22
N GLY A 145 4.72 -1.85 6.25
CA GLY A 145 4.02 -3.11 6.47
C GLY A 145 2.72 -2.93 7.28
N TYR A 146 2.55 -3.71 8.35
CA TYR A 146 1.40 -3.62 9.27
C TYR A 146 1.53 -2.55 10.35
N ARG A 147 2.57 -1.74 10.34
CA ARG A 147 2.73 -0.65 11.31
C ARG A 147 1.69 0.43 11.04
N GLY A 148 1.20 1.00 12.12
CA GLY A 148 0.41 2.21 12.07
C GLY A 148 -1.06 2.05 12.40
N CYS A 149 -1.60 3.18 12.81
CA CYS A 149 -3.01 3.38 13.11
C CYS A 149 -3.63 4.32 12.07
N ILE A 150 -4.87 4.06 11.73
CA ILE A 150 -5.64 4.84 10.77
C ILE A 150 -6.72 5.60 11.51
N TRP A 151 -6.72 6.92 11.44
CA TRP A 151 -7.83 7.72 11.95
C TRP A 151 -9.13 7.42 11.21
N CYS A 152 -10.19 7.19 11.99
CA CYS A 152 -11.55 6.99 11.47
C CYS A 152 -12.35 8.29 11.45
N SER A 153 -13.44 8.28 10.69
CA SER A 153 -14.35 9.45 10.59
C SER A 153 -15.15 9.69 11.87
N GLU A 154 -15.35 8.65 12.67
CA GLU A 154 -16.19 8.73 13.87
C GLU A 154 -15.45 9.36 15.04
N VAL A 155 -16.22 10.19 15.76
CA VAL A 155 -15.80 10.86 16.98
C VAL A 155 -16.34 10.06 18.18
N TYR A 156 -15.49 9.79 19.15
CA TYR A 156 -15.88 9.11 20.40
C TYR A 156 -16.40 10.11 21.44
N TYR A 157 -15.65 11.19 21.66
CA TYR A 157 -16.01 12.36 22.46
C TYR A 157 -15.54 13.64 21.75
N PRO A 158 -15.93 14.85 22.18
CA PRO A 158 -15.53 16.09 21.52
C PRO A 158 -14.04 16.17 21.17
N ASP A 159 -13.17 15.71 22.08
CA ASP A 159 -11.71 15.75 21.92
C ASP A 159 -11.08 14.44 21.50
N TYR A 160 -11.88 13.36 21.30
CA TYR A 160 -11.41 12.02 20.97
C TYR A 160 -12.02 11.53 19.66
N ALA A 161 -11.23 10.85 18.85
CA ALA A 161 -11.69 10.16 17.65
C ALA A 161 -11.26 8.68 17.67
N TYR A 162 -11.99 7.86 16.91
CA TYR A 162 -11.58 6.47 16.72
C TYR A 162 -10.41 6.37 15.77
N TYR A 163 -9.57 5.37 16.02
CA TYR A 163 -8.58 4.88 15.09
C TYR A 163 -8.71 3.36 14.91
N PHE A 164 -8.16 2.87 13.82
CA PHE A 164 -8.07 1.45 13.49
C PHE A 164 -6.61 1.04 13.41
N SER A 165 -6.22 0.02 14.16
CA SER A 165 -4.86 -0.52 14.13
C SER A 165 -4.72 -1.58 13.04
N LEU A 166 -3.81 -1.38 12.10
CA LEU A 166 -3.48 -2.35 11.07
C LEU A 166 -2.82 -3.61 11.65
N LYS A 167 -2.14 -3.48 12.78
CA LYS A 167 -1.39 -4.59 13.41
C LYS A 167 -2.29 -5.70 13.96
N ASN A 168 -3.43 -5.34 14.51
CA ASN A 168 -4.31 -6.28 15.22
C ASN A 168 -5.78 -6.22 14.81
N GLY A 169 -6.13 -5.34 13.87
CA GLY A 169 -7.51 -5.20 13.39
C GLY A 169 -8.50 -4.65 14.42
N ILE A 170 -8.02 -3.94 15.44
CA ILE A 170 -8.86 -3.44 16.54
C ILE A 170 -9.10 -1.94 16.36
N ASN A 171 -10.34 -1.52 16.64
CA ASN A 171 -10.67 -0.12 16.82
C ASN A 171 -10.43 0.29 18.28
N ASP A 172 -9.82 1.46 18.46
CA ASP A 172 -9.68 2.11 19.75
C ASP A 172 -9.87 3.62 19.56
N TRP A 173 -9.66 4.43 20.57
CA TRP A 173 -9.82 5.88 20.52
C TRP A 173 -8.61 6.60 21.11
N ASN A 174 -8.34 7.80 20.61
CA ASN A 174 -7.26 8.65 21.10
C ASN A 174 -7.65 10.14 20.99
N LEU A 175 -6.87 11.01 21.64
CA LEU A 175 -7.03 12.46 21.52
C LEU A 175 -6.82 12.89 20.07
N LYS A 176 -7.69 13.76 19.56
CA LYS A 176 -7.60 14.30 18.18
C LYS A 176 -6.34 15.12 17.92
N THR A 177 -5.69 15.58 18.99
CA THR A 177 -4.43 16.34 18.93
C THR A 177 -3.20 15.45 19.03
N ASP A 178 -3.38 14.16 19.29
CA ASP A 178 -2.27 13.23 19.38
C ASP A 178 -1.63 13.00 18.00
N THR A 179 -0.31 12.98 17.99
CA THR A 179 0.51 12.74 16.80
C THR A 179 1.33 11.50 17.07
N GLY A 180 0.83 10.35 16.63
CA GLY A 180 1.63 9.12 16.70
C GLY A 180 2.62 9.07 15.53
N ASP A 181 3.88 8.72 15.81
CA ASP A 181 4.86 8.42 14.76
C ASP A 181 4.42 7.23 13.90
N ASP A 182 3.50 6.42 14.44
CA ASP A 182 2.93 5.25 13.78
C ASP A 182 1.59 5.52 13.07
N ASP A 183 1.10 6.76 13.01
CA ASP A 183 -0.17 7.06 12.34
C ASP A 183 -0.01 7.08 10.82
N ARG A 184 -1.00 6.47 10.12
CA ARG A 184 -1.11 6.47 8.66
C ARG A 184 -2.27 7.30 8.18
N VAL A 185 -2.07 7.90 7.03
CA VAL A 185 -3.16 8.49 6.28
C VAL A 185 -3.93 7.40 5.54
N ALA A 186 -5.25 7.38 5.70
CA ALA A 186 -6.13 6.57 4.88
C ALA A 186 -7.32 7.40 4.41
N LEU A 187 -7.78 7.12 3.20
CA LEU A 187 -8.80 7.86 2.48
C LEU A 187 -9.89 6.92 1.97
N ALA A 188 -11.14 7.33 2.14
CA ALA A 188 -12.28 6.71 1.49
C ALA A 188 -12.91 7.70 0.49
N PHE A 189 -13.57 7.20 -0.54
CA PHE A 189 -14.23 7.99 -1.57
C PHE A 189 -15.62 7.42 -1.81
N SER A 190 -16.63 8.25 -1.71
CA SER A 190 -18.05 7.88 -1.85
C SER A 190 -18.64 8.36 -3.19
#